data_e8705474195658d16ea08a31eda6a97f
#
_entry.id   e8705474195658d16ea08a31eda6a97f
#
_cell.length_a   1.000
_cell.length_b   1.000
_cell.length_c   1.000
_cell.angle_alpha   90.00
_cell.angle_beta   90.00
_cell.angle_gamma   90.00
#
_symmetry.space_group_name_H-M   'P 1'
#
loop_
_entity.id
_entity.type
_entity.pdbx_description
1 polymer ?
#
loop_
_entity_poly.entity_id
_entity_poly.type
_entity_poly.pdbx_seq_one_letter_code
_entity_poly.pdbx_strand_id
1 'polypeptide(L)'
;MKKLLTLLVLGTLLTLTACEEKGEVGEYDNWEDRNIAFIDSIAKVAEQNADSRWMILKAYNLGDSASLYKGNRNLFVYAHKQKDGTGTVSPLFNDSVRVHYSGRLMPTELHPQGLNFDKSYSGQTLDEETDVPYLNRTGSYVVGFTTALMHMKEGDNWTIYIPAYLGYGATSTSSIPEQSALIFDVQLARIYHYGYDTDTSWH
;
A
#
# COMPACT_ATOMS: atom_id res chain seq x y z
N MET A 1 -82.18 25.49 -28.91
CA MET A 1 -81.29 25.96 -27.84
C MET A 1 -80.67 24.74 -27.22
N LYS A 2 -79.54 24.33 -27.71
CA LYS A 2 -78.84 23.16 -27.21
C LYS A 2 -77.44 23.63 -26.72
N LYS A 3 -77.22 23.55 -25.42
CA LYS A 3 -75.92 23.88 -24.80
C LYS A 3 -74.98 22.73 -25.04
N LEU A 4 -73.87 22.98 -25.71
CA LEU A 4 -72.78 22.02 -25.91
C LEU A 4 -71.85 22.14 -24.75
N LEU A 5 -71.76 21.08 -23.95
CA LEU A 5 -70.86 20.98 -22.80
C LEU A 5 -69.53 20.40 -23.29
N THR A 6 -68.53 21.24 -23.38
CA THR A 6 -67.18 20.82 -23.77
C THR A 6 -66.46 20.34 -22.53
N LEU A 7 -66.19 19.03 -22.44
CA LEU A 7 -65.46 18.41 -21.38
C LEU A 7 -63.92 18.51 -21.68
N LEU A 8 -63.28 19.36 -20.96
CA LEU A 8 -61.80 19.51 -21.04
C LEU A 8 -61.15 18.41 -20.21
N VAL A 9 -60.61 17.38 -20.85
CA VAL A 9 -59.80 16.34 -20.19
C VAL A 9 -58.39 16.86 -20.08
N LEU A 10 -57.99 17.27 -18.88
CA LEU A 10 -56.64 17.66 -18.53
C LEU A 10 -55.83 16.39 -18.23
N GLY A 11 -55.12 15.91 -19.24
CA GLY A 11 -54.20 14.78 -19.08
C GLY A 11 -52.96 15.21 -18.31
N THR A 12 -52.90 14.86 -17.04
CA THR A 12 -51.66 14.99 -16.26
C THR A 12 -50.67 13.90 -16.69
N LEU A 13 -49.65 14.31 -17.45
CA LEU A 13 -48.52 13.49 -17.82
C LEU A 13 -47.64 13.34 -16.58
N LEU A 14 -47.82 12.23 -15.85
CA LEU A 14 -46.85 11.83 -14.80
C LEU A 14 -45.57 11.39 -15.50
N THR A 15 -44.57 12.25 -15.52
CA THR A 15 -43.20 11.88 -15.80
C THR A 15 -42.68 11.10 -14.60
N LEU A 16 -42.67 9.77 -14.71
CA LEU A 16 -41.90 8.91 -13.83
C LEU A 16 -40.43 9.21 -14.11
N THR A 17 -39.81 10.09 -13.32
CA THR A 17 -38.36 10.13 -13.20
C THR A 17 -37.99 8.84 -12.50
N ALA A 18 -37.61 7.82 -13.25
CA ALA A 18 -36.87 6.71 -12.73
C ALA A 18 -35.54 7.30 -12.23
N CYS A 19 -35.42 7.53 -10.92
CA CYS A 19 -34.10 7.54 -10.29
C CYS A 19 -33.54 6.14 -10.52
N GLU A 20 -32.60 5.99 -11.44
CA GLU A 20 -31.67 4.86 -11.35
C GLU A 20 -31.03 4.95 -9.97
N GLU A 21 -31.46 4.09 -9.05
CA GLU A 21 -30.65 3.76 -7.89
C GLU A 21 -29.32 3.29 -8.46
N LYS A 22 -28.32 4.16 -8.41
CA LYS A 22 -26.92 3.72 -8.50
C LYS A 22 -26.78 2.76 -7.34
N GLY A 23 -26.81 1.45 -7.62
CA GLY A 23 -26.53 0.44 -6.62
C GLY A 23 -25.29 0.89 -5.86
N GLU A 24 -25.33 0.83 -4.54
CA GLU A 24 -24.17 1.16 -3.71
C GLU A 24 -22.98 0.34 -4.23
N VAL A 25 -21.97 1.03 -4.75
CA VAL A 25 -20.75 0.39 -5.24
C VAL A 25 -20.08 -0.19 -4.00
N GLY A 26 -19.95 -1.51 -3.95
CA GLY A 26 -19.31 -2.18 -2.84
C GLY A 26 -17.87 -1.67 -2.67
N GLU A 27 -17.37 -1.62 -1.44
CA GLU A 27 -16.03 -1.09 -1.13
C GLU A 27 -14.93 -1.70 -2.01
N TYR A 28 -15.08 -2.98 -2.35
CA TYR A 28 -14.10 -3.75 -3.13
C TYR A 28 -14.53 -4.01 -4.60
N ASP A 29 -15.55 -3.31 -5.10
CA ASP A 29 -15.93 -3.41 -6.51
C ASP A 29 -14.82 -2.88 -7.41
N ASN A 30 -14.52 -3.62 -8.50
CA ASN A 30 -13.41 -3.35 -9.41
C ASN A 30 -12.06 -3.17 -8.68
N TRP A 31 -11.85 -3.95 -7.61
CA TRP A 31 -10.73 -3.78 -6.71
C TRP A 31 -9.38 -3.88 -7.39
N GLU A 32 -9.18 -4.89 -8.25
CA GLU A 32 -7.93 -5.07 -9.01
C GLU A 32 -7.61 -3.85 -9.89
N ASP A 33 -8.56 -3.42 -10.72
CA ASP A 33 -8.35 -2.26 -11.62
C ASP A 33 -8.05 -0.98 -10.82
N ARG A 34 -8.74 -0.80 -9.70
CA ARG A 34 -8.52 0.35 -8.81
C ARG A 34 -7.14 0.31 -8.17
N ASN A 35 -6.65 -0.85 -7.76
CA ASN A 35 -5.31 -1.03 -7.20
C ASN A 35 -4.23 -0.82 -8.27
N ILE A 36 -4.43 -1.28 -9.49
CA ILE A 36 -3.53 -1.01 -10.62
C ILE A 36 -3.47 0.51 -10.88
N ALA A 37 -4.62 1.18 -10.98
CA ALA A 37 -4.67 2.62 -11.21
C ALA A 37 -4.03 3.41 -10.05
N PHE A 38 -4.20 2.95 -8.81
CA PHE A 38 -3.57 3.53 -7.63
C PHE A 38 -2.04 3.44 -7.74
N ILE A 39 -1.47 2.26 -8.00
CA ILE A 39 -0.03 2.07 -8.19
C ILE A 39 0.50 2.90 -9.37
N ASP A 40 -0.25 2.98 -10.46
CA ASP A 40 0.12 3.83 -11.61
C ASP A 40 0.19 5.32 -11.24
N SER A 41 -0.70 5.79 -10.37
CA SER A 41 -0.66 7.16 -9.86
C SER A 41 0.57 7.41 -8.99
N ILE A 42 0.88 6.49 -8.08
CA ILE A 42 2.07 6.56 -7.23
C ILE A 42 3.34 6.51 -8.07
N ALA A 43 3.41 5.62 -9.06
CA ALA A 43 4.55 5.53 -9.97
C ALA A 43 4.84 6.85 -10.69
N LYS A 44 3.80 7.54 -11.18
CA LYS A 44 3.95 8.86 -11.82
C LYS A 44 4.50 9.92 -10.87
N VAL A 45 4.04 9.91 -9.60
CA VAL A 45 4.56 10.83 -8.58
C VAL A 45 6.03 10.51 -8.29
N ALA A 46 6.37 9.23 -8.14
CA ALA A 46 7.75 8.81 -7.91
C ALA A 46 8.68 9.11 -9.10
N GLU A 47 8.20 8.96 -10.33
CA GLU A 47 8.93 9.31 -11.55
C GLU A 47 9.22 10.82 -11.63
N GLN A 48 8.30 11.67 -11.20
CA GLN A 48 8.49 13.12 -11.14
C GLN A 48 9.48 13.53 -10.04
N ASN A 49 9.47 12.82 -8.91
CA ASN A 49 10.36 13.01 -7.77
C ASN A 49 10.58 14.48 -7.37
N ALA A 50 9.49 15.26 -7.32
CA ALA A 50 9.52 16.71 -7.18
C ALA A 50 10.21 17.19 -5.88
N ASP A 51 10.17 16.39 -4.81
CA ASP A 51 10.81 16.67 -3.53
C ASP A 51 12.16 15.96 -3.34
N SER A 52 12.61 15.21 -4.35
CA SER A 52 13.86 14.41 -4.34
C SER A 52 13.90 13.34 -3.24
N ARG A 53 12.73 12.87 -2.76
CA ARG A 53 12.63 11.88 -1.69
C ARG A 53 12.06 10.54 -2.16
N TRP A 54 11.68 10.42 -3.41
CA TRP A 54 11.15 9.20 -3.99
C TRP A 54 12.25 8.28 -4.50
N MET A 55 12.03 6.98 -4.34
CA MET A 55 12.85 5.91 -4.89
C MET A 55 11.97 4.89 -5.60
N ILE A 56 12.43 4.39 -6.75
CA ILE A 56 11.80 3.32 -7.51
C ILE A 56 12.72 2.12 -7.41
N LEU A 57 12.31 1.11 -6.64
CA LEU A 57 13.14 -0.03 -6.28
C LEU A 57 12.69 -1.26 -7.06
N LYS A 58 13.55 -1.79 -7.92
CA LYS A 58 13.31 -3.07 -8.61
C LYS A 58 13.26 -4.20 -7.57
N ALA A 59 12.29 -5.11 -7.67
CA ALA A 59 12.16 -6.24 -6.76
C ALA A 59 13.47 -7.04 -6.70
N TYR A 60 13.93 -7.37 -5.50
CA TYR A 60 15.25 -7.97 -5.23
C TYR A 60 15.47 -9.30 -5.94
N ASN A 61 14.42 -10.06 -6.19
CA ASN A 61 14.44 -11.38 -6.81
C ASN A 61 14.44 -11.35 -8.35
N LEU A 62 14.43 -10.16 -8.96
CA LEU A 62 14.52 -10.00 -10.40
C LEU A 62 15.98 -9.82 -10.83
N GLY A 63 16.39 -10.57 -11.85
CA GLY A 63 17.74 -10.46 -12.43
C GLY A 63 18.07 -9.09 -13.02
N ASP A 64 19.32 -8.89 -13.44
CA ASP A 64 19.85 -7.58 -13.87
C ASP A 64 19.37 -7.10 -15.24
N SER A 65 18.60 -7.89 -15.97
CA SER A 65 18.07 -7.52 -17.30
C SER A 65 16.99 -6.45 -17.20
N ALA A 66 17.37 -5.23 -16.78
CA ALA A 66 16.47 -4.09 -16.59
C ALA A 66 15.61 -3.77 -17.83
N SER A 67 16.10 -4.11 -19.04
CA SER A 67 15.38 -3.90 -20.29
C SER A 67 14.11 -4.77 -20.41
N LEU A 68 14.08 -5.94 -19.78
CA LEU A 68 12.92 -6.85 -19.80
C LEU A 68 11.75 -6.35 -18.95
N TYR A 69 12.02 -5.45 -18.01
CA TYR A 69 11.04 -4.97 -17.02
C TYR A 69 10.57 -3.54 -17.29
N LYS A 70 11.13 -2.90 -18.34
CA LYS A 70 10.81 -1.51 -18.67
C LYS A 70 9.30 -1.37 -18.95
N GLY A 71 8.66 -0.50 -18.17
CA GLY A 71 7.23 -0.18 -18.30
C GLY A 71 6.29 -1.09 -17.49
N ASN A 72 6.78 -2.17 -16.87
CA ASN A 72 5.96 -2.98 -15.97
C ASN A 72 6.08 -2.47 -14.52
N ARG A 73 5.16 -1.59 -14.13
CA ARG A 73 5.15 -0.96 -12.80
C ARG A 73 4.94 -1.93 -11.65
N ASN A 74 4.36 -3.11 -11.92
CA ASN A 74 4.10 -4.13 -10.90
C ASN A 74 5.37 -4.83 -10.38
N LEU A 75 6.52 -4.57 -11.00
CA LEU A 75 7.81 -5.18 -10.64
C LEU A 75 8.69 -4.27 -9.77
N PHE A 76 8.16 -3.12 -9.38
CA PHE A 76 8.88 -2.12 -8.60
C PHE A 76 8.11 -1.76 -7.32
N VAL A 77 8.86 -1.50 -6.26
CA VAL A 77 8.36 -0.86 -5.04
C VAL A 77 8.62 0.65 -5.16
N TYR A 78 7.64 1.43 -4.80
CA TYR A 78 7.75 2.89 -4.76
C TYR A 78 7.90 3.31 -3.30
N ALA A 79 9.03 3.92 -2.96
CA ALA A 79 9.33 4.32 -1.60
C ALA A 79 9.47 5.84 -1.51
N HIS A 80 8.79 6.45 -0.56
CA HIS A 80 8.94 7.85 -0.21
C HIS A 80 9.60 7.97 1.16
N LYS A 81 10.78 8.58 1.20
CA LYS A 81 11.53 8.79 2.43
C LYS A 81 10.89 9.87 3.28
N GLN A 82 10.48 9.53 4.49
CA GLN A 82 9.98 10.49 5.47
C GLN A 82 11.15 11.06 6.31
N LYS A 83 12.10 10.19 6.68
CA LYS A 83 13.28 10.53 7.47
C LYS A 83 14.46 9.70 6.99
N ASP A 84 15.61 10.32 6.88
CA ASP A 84 16.88 9.63 6.65
C ASP A 84 17.49 9.21 7.99
N GLY A 85 17.88 7.94 8.09
CA GLY A 85 18.57 7.40 9.24
C GLY A 85 20.05 7.78 9.27
N THR A 86 20.71 7.40 10.35
CA THR A 86 22.16 7.61 10.53
C THR A 86 22.98 6.38 10.22
N GLY A 87 22.34 5.24 9.95
CA GLY A 87 22.99 4.00 9.55
C GLY A 87 23.79 4.15 8.25
N THR A 88 24.84 3.36 8.09
CA THR A 88 25.71 3.40 6.91
C THR A 88 25.53 2.19 6.00
N VAL A 89 24.93 1.11 6.52
CA VAL A 89 24.73 -0.17 5.82
C VAL A 89 23.25 -0.50 5.74
N SER A 90 22.89 -1.29 4.75
CA SER A 90 21.53 -1.85 4.60
C SER A 90 21.53 -3.34 4.93
N PRO A 91 20.40 -3.90 5.39
CA PRO A 91 20.35 -5.32 5.71
C PRO A 91 20.45 -6.19 4.46
N LEU A 92 21.07 -7.32 4.60
CA LEU A 92 21.10 -8.39 3.63
C LEU A 92 19.85 -9.28 3.79
N PHE A 93 19.55 -10.08 2.78
CA PHE A 93 18.41 -11.01 2.77
C PHE A 93 18.38 -11.94 4.00
N ASN A 94 19.57 -12.39 4.46
CA ASN A 94 19.70 -13.34 5.57
C ASN A 94 19.81 -12.68 6.94
N ASP A 95 19.94 -11.36 6.99
CA ASP A 95 20.03 -10.62 8.25
C ASP A 95 18.69 -10.63 8.98
N SER A 96 18.74 -10.35 10.28
CA SER A 96 17.56 -10.06 11.08
C SER A 96 17.45 -8.55 11.29
N VAL A 97 16.21 -8.07 11.35
CA VAL A 97 15.92 -6.64 11.53
C VAL A 97 14.88 -6.43 12.62
N ARG A 98 14.99 -5.32 13.32
CA ARG A 98 13.90 -4.79 14.14
C ARG A 98 13.24 -3.64 13.40
N VAL A 99 11.93 -3.72 13.23
CA VAL A 99 11.15 -2.72 12.49
C VAL A 99 9.90 -2.31 13.28
N HIS A 100 9.56 -1.04 13.23
CA HIS A 100 8.20 -0.61 13.44
C HIS A 100 7.51 -0.47 12.08
N TYR A 101 6.27 -0.90 12.00
CA TYR A 101 5.50 -0.74 10.77
C TYR A 101 4.00 -0.62 11.04
N SER A 102 3.32 -0.04 10.08
CA SER A 102 1.87 -0.02 9.96
C SER A 102 1.50 -0.29 8.51
N GLY A 103 0.74 -1.35 8.26
CA GLY A 103 0.29 -1.76 6.94
C GLY A 103 -1.18 -1.43 6.70
N ARG A 104 -1.49 -0.83 5.56
CA ARG A 104 -2.86 -0.49 5.16
C ARG A 104 -3.12 -0.75 3.68
N LEU A 105 -4.37 -0.95 3.35
CA LEU A 105 -4.86 -1.03 1.97
C LEU A 105 -4.88 0.36 1.33
N MET A 106 -5.07 0.43 0.01
CA MET A 106 -5.28 1.71 -0.65
C MET A 106 -6.52 2.44 -0.08
N PRO A 107 -6.53 3.78 -0.09
CA PRO A 107 -7.68 4.57 0.35
C PRO A 107 -8.97 4.23 -0.41
N THR A 108 -10.08 4.21 0.32
CA THR A 108 -11.45 4.08 -0.20
C THR A 108 -12.32 5.20 0.37
N GLU A 109 -13.57 5.32 -0.09
CA GLU A 109 -14.51 6.29 0.48
C GLU A 109 -14.81 6.00 1.94
N LEU A 110 -14.91 4.71 2.33
CA LEU A 110 -15.15 4.29 3.72
C LEU A 110 -13.89 4.44 4.58
N HIS A 111 -12.71 4.26 4.00
CA HIS A 111 -11.42 4.35 4.67
C HIS A 111 -10.49 5.33 3.95
N PRO A 112 -10.65 6.66 4.13
CA PRO A 112 -9.87 7.67 3.39
C PRO A 112 -8.35 7.62 3.63
N GLN A 113 -7.91 7.01 4.73
CA GLN A 113 -6.49 6.78 5.03
C GLN A 113 -6.02 5.37 4.67
N GLY A 114 -6.90 4.55 4.12
CA GLY A 114 -6.70 3.11 3.94
C GLY A 114 -7.04 2.30 5.19
N LEU A 115 -7.66 1.13 5.00
CA LEU A 115 -7.95 0.19 6.09
C LEU A 115 -6.67 -0.42 6.61
N ASN A 116 -6.35 -0.23 7.90
CA ASN A 116 -5.19 -0.85 8.54
C ASN A 116 -5.46 -2.35 8.72
N PHE A 117 -4.53 -3.19 8.25
CA PHE A 117 -4.63 -4.64 8.35
C PHE A 117 -3.60 -5.26 9.30
N ASP A 118 -2.48 -4.56 9.56
CA ASP A 118 -1.41 -5.06 10.43
C ASP A 118 -0.52 -3.92 10.92
N LYS A 119 0.05 -4.06 12.12
CA LYS A 119 1.02 -3.11 12.67
C LYS A 119 1.83 -3.74 13.80
N SER A 120 3.03 -3.23 14.03
CA SER A 120 3.97 -3.71 15.04
C SER A 120 3.74 -3.12 16.44
N TYR A 121 2.77 -2.24 16.63
CA TYR A 121 2.52 -1.52 17.88
C TYR A 121 1.04 -1.55 18.29
N SER A 122 0.74 -1.28 19.57
CA SER A 122 -0.61 -1.47 20.12
C SER A 122 -1.51 -0.25 20.01
N GLY A 123 -0.96 0.96 20.05
CA GLY A 123 -1.69 2.24 20.04
C GLY A 123 -2.26 2.60 18.68
N GLN A 124 -2.88 3.77 18.56
CA GLN A 124 -3.26 4.34 17.26
C GLN A 124 -2.06 4.94 16.53
N THR A 125 -1.08 5.42 17.27
CA THR A 125 0.20 5.95 16.79
C THR A 125 1.33 5.18 17.45
N LEU A 126 2.45 5.07 16.73
CA LEU A 126 3.69 4.51 17.26
C LEU A 126 4.21 5.40 18.40
N ASP A 127 4.53 4.79 19.53
CA ASP A 127 5.27 5.39 20.63
C ASP A 127 6.65 4.72 20.73
N GLU A 128 7.69 5.40 20.21
CA GLU A 128 9.05 4.87 20.16
C GLU A 128 9.65 4.58 21.55
N GLU A 129 9.08 5.15 22.63
CA GLU A 129 9.58 4.93 24.01
C GLU A 129 9.02 3.63 24.61
N THR A 130 7.81 3.23 24.23
CA THR A 130 7.11 2.10 24.87
C THR A 130 6.86 0.93 23.94
N ASP A 131 6.71 1.15 22.63
CA ASP A 131 6.49 0.10 21.66
C ASP A 131 7.81 -0.61 21.31
N VAL A 132 7.80 -1.93 21.34
CA VAL A 132 8.97 -2.75 20.99
C VAL A 132 8.95 -3.07 19.50
N PRO A 133 10.03 -2.72 18.75
CA PRO A 133 10.09 -3.02 17.34
C PRO A 133 10.08 -4.53 17.06
N TYR A 134 9.27 -4.94 16.08
CA TYR A 134 9.12 -6.34 15.71
C TYR A 134 10.40 -6.91 15.10
N LEU A 135 10.85 -8.04 15.63
CA LEU A 135 12.06 -8.72 15.18
C LEU A 135 11.71 -9.82 14.19
N ASN A 136 12.30 -9.78 13.00
CA ASN A 136 12.16 -10.84 12.01
C ASN A 136 13.37 -10.85 11.06
N ARG A 137 13.49 -11.91 10.25
CA ARG A 137 14.49 -11.98 9.18
C ARG A 137 14.06 -11.08 8.02
N THR A 138 15.01 -10.40 7.40
CA THR A 138 14.77 -9.51 6.25
C THR A 138 14.01 -10.22 5.12
N GLY A 139 14.39 -11.46 4.82
CA GLY A 139 13.77 -12.27 3.76
C GLY A 139 12.44 -12.96 4.14
N SER A 140 11.88 -12.73 5.32
CA SER A 140 10.63 -13.38 5.77
C SER A 140 9.35 -12.58 5.44
N TYR A 141 9.49 -11.42 4.87
CA TYR A 141 8.35 -10.58 4.45
C TYR A 141 7.97 -10.83 2.99
N VAL A 142 6.85 -10.26 2.54
CA VAL A 142 6.50 -10.25 1.12
C VAL A 142 7.61 -9.57 0.30
N VAL A 143 7.73 -9.96 -0.98
CA VAL A 143 8.83 -9.54 -1.86
C VAL A 143 9.05 -8.03 -1.84
N GLY A 144 7.97 -7.25 -1.91
CA GLY A 144 8.06 -5.79 -1.92
C GLY A 144 8.61 -5.21 -0.61
N PHE A 145 8.18 -5.73 0.54
CA PHE A 145 8.67 -5.27 1.84
C PHE A 145 10.15 -5.62 2.04
N THR A 146 10.54 -6.87 1.72
CA THR A 146 11.95 -7.30 1.71
C THR A 146 12.78 -6.41 0.80
N THR A 147 12.30 -6.09 -0.42
CA THR A 147 12.98 -5.19 -1.35
C THR A 147 13.27 -3.84 -0.70
N ALA A 148 12.27 -3.23 -0.07
CA ALA A 148 12.46 -1.93 0.59
C ALA A 148 13.49 -2.02 1.73
N LEU A 149 13.36 -3.02 2.62
CA LEU A 149 14.30 -3.22 3.74
C LEU A 149 15.76 -3.32 3.27
N MET A 150 16.03 -4.05 2.19
CA MET A 150 17.38 -4.20 1.63
C MET A 150 17.98 -2.91 1.07
N HIS A 151 17.21 -1.82 1.03
CA HIS A 151 17.67 -0.48 0.64
C HIS A 151 17.63 0.52 1.79
N MET A 152 16.95 0.21 2.89
CA MET A 152 16.87 1.05 4.10
C MET A 152 18.15 0.94 4.94
N LYS A 153 18.35 1.93 5.80
CA LYS A 153 19.42 1.98 6.81
C LYS A 153 18.82 2.15 8.19
N GLU A 154 19.56 1.83 9.23
CA GLU A 154 19.09 2.07 10.60
C GLU A 154 18.71 3.54 10.81
N GLY A 155 17.51 3.75 11.35
CA GLY A 155 16.92 5.06 11.60
C GLY A 155 16.09 5.62 10.44
N ASP A 156 16.11 4.98 9.27
CA ASP A 156 15.22 5.37 8.15
C ASP A 156 13.75 5.19 8.52
N ASN A 157 12.92 6.14 8.06
CA ASN A 157 11.47 6.02 8.08
C ASN A 157 10.94 6.30 6.67
N TRP A 158 10.29 5.30 6.07
CA TRP A 158 9.79 5.35 4.70
C TRP A 158 8.32 4.97 4.62
N THR A 159 7.57 5.61 3.73
CA THR A 159 6.30 5.07 3.26
C THR A 159 6.57 4.29 1.98
N ILE A 160 6.22 3.00 1.95
CA ILE A 160 6.43 2.13 0.79
C ILE A 160 5.09 1.70 0.20
N TYR A 161 5.03 1.69 -1.12
CA TYR A 161 3.86 1.28 -1.90
C TYR A 161 4.24 0.03 -2.69
N ILE A 162 3.57 -1.06 -2.41
CA ILE A 162 3.87 -2.39 -2.93
C ILE A 162 2.74 -2.82 -3.84
N PRO A 163 2.99 -3.00 -5.15
CA PRO A 163 1.99 -3.58 -6.04
C PRO A 163 1.55 -4.98 -5.57
N ALA A 164 0.32 -5.38 -5.88
CA ALA A 164 -0.23 -6.68 -5.49
C ALA A 164 0.71 -7.85 -5.83
N TYR A 165 1.32 -7.84 -7.00
CA TYR A 165 2.26 -8.87 -7.46
C TYR A 165 3.48 -9.07 -6.54
N LEU A 166 3.95 -8.02 -5.88
CA LEU A 166 5.05 -8.06 -4.91
C LEU A 166 4.57 -8.20 -3.45
N GLY A 167 3.26 -8.24 -3.25
CA GLY A 167 2.57 -8.49 -1.99
C GLY A 167 1.99 -9.90 -1.94
N TYR A 168 0.67 -10.02 -1.76
CA TYR A 168 -0.04 -11.29 -1.68
C TYR A 168 -0.63 -11.77 -3.02
N GLY A 169 -0.57 -10.95 -4.07
CA GLY A 169 -1.06 -11.29 -5.41
C GLY A 169 -2.53 -11.68 -5.43
N ALA A 170 -2.83 -12.82 -6.06
CA ALA A 170 -4.19 -13.38 -6.13
C ALA A 170 -4.61 -14.16 -4.87
N THR A 171 -3.85 -14.04 -3.76
CA THR A 171 -4.18 -14.70 -2.49
C THR A 171 -4.85 -13.70 -1.57
N SER A 172 -6.09 -13.99 -1.14
CA SER A 172 -6.74 -13.23 -0.07
C SER A 172 -6.32 -13.76 1.30
N THR A 173 -6.34 -12.87 2.29
CA THR A 173 -6.23 -13.19 3.73
C THR A 173 -7.52 -12.78 4.43
N SER A 174 -7.59 -12.95 5.75
CA SER A 174 -8.75 -12.50 6.54
C SER A 174 -8.99 -10.98 6.48
N SER A 175 -7.95 -10.19 6.18
CA SER A 175 -7.99 -8.72 6.21
C SER A 175 -7.48 -8.04 4.94
N ILE A 176 -6.96 -8.82 3.98
CA ILE A 176 -6.43 -8.29 2.72
C ILE A 176 -7.12 -9.02 1.57
N PRO A 177 -7.98 -8.34 0.78
CA PRO A 177 -8.53 -8.90 -0.45
C PRO A 177 -7.43 -9.28 -1.44
N GLU A 178 -7.71 -10.24 -2.31
CA GLU A 178 -6.81 -10.53 -3.44
C GLU A 178 -6.55 -9.29 -4.30
N GLN A 179 -5.42 -9.26 -5.01
CA GLN A 179 -5.02 -8.16 -5.90
C GLN A 179 -4.87 -6.79 -5.18
N SER A 180 -4.65 -6.80 -3.86
CA SER A 180 -4.44 -5.57 -3.09
C SER A 180 -3.03 -5.04 -3.23
N ALA A 181 -2.90 -3.78 -3.62
CA ALA A 181 -1.70 -2.99 -3.33
C ALA A 181 -1.60 -2.73 -1.83
N LEU A 182 -0.38 -2.77 -1.31
CA LEU A 182 -0.12 -2.58 0.12
C LEU A 182 0.66 -1.28 0.33
N ILE A 183 0.27 -0.54 1.35
CA ILE A 183 0.98 0.65 1.80
C ILE A 183 1.52 0.35 3.19
N PHE A 184 2.82 0.55 3.39
CA PHE A 184 3.40 0.46 4.71
C PHE A 184 4.17 1.72 5.06
N ASP A 185 3.97 2.21 6.28
CA ASP A 185 4.92 3.11 6.93
C ASP A 185 5.88 2.23 7.72
N VAL A 186 7.19 2.35 7.45
CA VAL A 186 8.23 1.45 7.99
C VAL A 186 9.35 2.27 8.58
N GLN A 187 9.71 1.97 9.84
CA GLN A 187 10.91 2.47 10.49
C GLN A 187 11.87 1.31 10.76
N LEU A 188 13.06 1.36 10.19
CA LEU A 188 14.11 0.38 10.45
C LEU A 188 14.89 0.77 11.70
N ALA A 189 14.60 0.10 12.82
CA ALA A 189 15.20 0.44 14.11
C ALA A 189 16.60 -0.19 14.29
N ARG A 190 16.81 -1.45 13.86
CA ARG A 190 18.07 -2.15 14.05
C ARG A 190 18.31 -3.21 12.98
N ILE A 191 19.60 -3.47 12.68
CA ILE A 191 20.05 -4.55 11.80
C ILE A 191 20.94 -5.48 12.62
N TYR A 192 20.78 -6.80 12.45
CA TYR A 192 21.64 -7.84 13.00
C TYR A 192 22.20 -8.66 11.84
N HIS A 193 23.48 -8.46 11.52
CA HIS A 193 24.12 -9.15 10.40
C HIS A 193 24.37 -10.62 10.72
N TYR A 194 23.90 -11.51 9.86
CA TYR A 194 24.08 -12.95 10.03
C TYR A 194 25.58 -13.32 10.08
N GLY A 195 25.98 -13.97 11.18
CA GLY A 195 27.34 -14.44 11.39
C GLY A 195 28.34 -13.40 11.93
N TYR A 196 27.95 -12.14 12.11
CA TYR A 196 28.81 -11.08 12.65
C TYR A 196 28.35 -10.55 14.01
N ASP A 197 27.06 -10.46 14.24
CA ASP A 197 26.51 -10.01 15.53
C ASP A 197 26.37 -11.20 16.47
N THR A 198 27.31 -11.31 17.43
CA THR A 198 27.29 -12.34 18.49
C THR A 198 26.40 -11.93 19.67
N ASP A 199 25.82 -10.76 19.65
CA ASP A 199 24.88 -10.32 20.68
C ASP A 199 23.53 -11.03 20.53
N THR A 200 23.49 -12.25 21.08
CA THR A 200 22.31 -13.10 21.18
C THR A 200 21.38 -12.71 22.33
N SER A 201 21.48 -11.51 22.85
CA SER A 201 20.56 -11.01 23.88
C SER A 201 19.16 -10.81 23.31
N TRP A 202 18.46 -11.90 23.12
CA TRP A 202 17.05 -11.99 22.78
C TRP A 202 16.21 -11.66 24.05
N HIS A 203 16.26 -10.41 24.51
CA HIS A 203 15.47 -9.96 25.66
C HIS A 203 14.54 -8.84 25.25
#